data_a86f91ba14f6268791f2d0048670f682
#
_entry.id   a86f91ba14f6268791f2d0048670f682
#
_cell.length_a   1.000
_cell.length_b   1.000
_cell.length_c   1.000
_cell.angle_alpha   90.00
_cell.angle_beta   90.00
_cell.angle_gamma   90.00
#
_symmetry.space_group_name_H-M   'P 1'
#
loop_
_entity.id
_entity.type
_entity.pdbx_description
1 polymer ?
#
loop_
_entity_poly.entity_id
_entity_poly.type
_entity_poly.pdbx_seq_one_letter_code
_entity_poly.pdbx_strand_id
1 'polypeptide(L)'
;MSEFKNKFDFFVREKTQFSRKNYSPKPQDVSDLIPASEYDLTILKQDITRQNCQENLYILDILDKYFKIYPKEDLKILDIGSKSWNYAKGEYIFFKHHCHHLEMTGVELDAYRLCWNLFSRKEIARYNIKYLSFTNYIADDFMNISGKFDYITWFLPFVGEYQHKKWGLPMKYFCPKEMLCHAKDCLIDGGAMFVVNQGESEYWLQKQLCEDLNIPYREIGLIQSDFSPYRLPHYALIIF
;
A
#
# COMPACT_ATOMS: atom_id res chain seq x y z
N MET A 1 7.99 -23.14 -2.93
CA MET A 1 7.94 -23.06 -4.41
C MET A 1 9.37 -22.93 -4.91
N SER A 2 9.74 -23.56 -6.04
CA SER A 2 11.11 -23.45 -6.56
C SER A 2 11.32 -22.06 -7.17
N GLU A 3 12.53 -21.53 -7.05
CA GLU A 3 12.90 -20.23 -7.63
C GLU A 3 12.69 -20.21 -9.17
N PHE A 4 12.94 -21.33 -9.83
CA PHE A 4 12.69 -21.48 -11.28
C PHE A 4 11.20 -21.24 -11.61
N LYS A 5 10.28 -21.83 -10.84
CA LYS A 5 8.85 -21.63 -11.03
C LYS A 5 8.47 -20.17 -10.83
N ASN A 6 8.96 -19.53 -9.78
CA ASN A 6 8.68 -18.12 -9.52
C ASN A 6 9.15 -17.21 -10.67
N LYS A 7 10.37 -17.44 -11.18
CA LYS A 7 10.90 -16.73 -12.34
C LYS A 7 10.06 -16.91 -13.59
N PHE A 8 9.66 -18.16 -13.89
CA PHE A 8 8.87 -18.46 -15.07
C PHE A 8 7.47 -17.85 -14.98
N ASP A 9 6.77 -18.05 -13.86
CA ASP A 9 5.41 -17.54 -13.67
C ASP A 9 5.40 -15.99 -13.71
N PHE A 10 6.39 -15.34 -13.10
CA PHE A 10 6.54 -13.89 -13.16
C PHE A 10 6.80 -13.42 -14.59
N PHE A 11 7.76 -14.03 -15.28
CA PHE A 11 8.06 -13.70 -16.68
C PHE A 11 6.84 -13.82 -17.59
N VAL A 12 6.06 -14.90 -17.45
CA VAL A 12 4.83 -15.08 -18.23
C VAL A 12 3.85 -13.95 -17.96
N ARG A 13 3.63 -13.58 -16.70
CA ARG A 13 2.71 -12.45 -16.34
C ARG A 13 3.15 -11.14 -16.99
N GLU A 14 4.45 -10.81 -16.86
CA GLU A 14 5.01 -9.58 -17.43
C GLU A 14 4.95 -9.55 -18.96
N LYS A 15 5.15 -10.69 -19.61
CA LYS A 15 5.10 -10.77 -21.09
C LYS A 15 3.69 -10.76 -21.63
N THR A 16 2.77 -11.46 -21.00
CA THR A 16 1.38 -11.56 -21.48
C THR A 16 0.56 -10.33 -21.12
N GLN A 17 0.88 -9.70 -19.98
CA GLN A 17 0.12 -8.56 -19.43
C GLN A 17 -1.39 -8.78 -19.53
N PHE A 18 -1.82 -9.99 -19.20
CA PHE A 18 -3.21 -10.40 -19.39
C PHE A 18 -4.17 -9.43 -18.72
N SER A 19 -5.14 -8.95 -19.47
CA SER A 19 -6.15 -8.02 -19.01
C SER A 19 -7.50 -8.43 -19.57
N ARG A 20 -8.49 -8.53 -18.67
CA ARG A 20 -9.91 -8.66 -19.01
C ARG A 20 -10.55 -7.27 -18.90
N LYS A 21 -10.73 -6.55 -19.90
CA LYS A 21 -11.37 -5.22 -19.82
C LYS A 21 -12.66 -5.27 -19.00
N ASN A 22 -12.93 -4.20 -18.22
CA ASN A 22 -14.18 -3.97 -17.48
C ASN A 22 -14.35 -4.79 -16.18
N TYR A 23 -13.35 -4.78 -15.30
CA TYR A 23 -13.59 -5.17 -13.91
C TYR A 23 -14.69 -4.28 -13.30
N SER A 24 -15.77 -4.89 -12.88
CA SER A 24 -16.89 -4.21 -12.24
C SER A 24 -17.52 -5.18 -11.23
N PRO A 25 -17.08 -5.20 -9.98
CA PRO A 25 -17.71 -5.98 -8.95
C PRO A 25 -19.11 -5.44 -8.66
N LYS A 26 -20.03 -6.31 -8.21
CA LYS A 26 -21.36 -5.86 -7.78
C LYS A 26 -21.21 -5.03 -6.50
N PRO A 27 -21.61 -3.76 -6.50
CA PRO A 27 -21.60 -2.94 -5.29
C PRO A 27 -22.50 -3.54 -4.20
N GLN A 28 -22.12 -3.29 -2.96
CA GLN A 28 -22.86 -3.76 -1.79
C GLN A 28 -23.26 -2.57 -0.91
N ASP A 29 -24.36 -2.70 -0.19
CA ASP A 29 -24.68 -1.73 0.86
C ASP A 29 -23.67 -1.85 2.00
N VAL A 30 -23.07 -0.72 2.35
CA VAL A 30 -22.04 -0.56 3.37
C VAL A 30 -22.44 0.46 4.43
N SER A 31 -23.68 0.93 4.41
CA SER A 31 -24.14 2.02 5.28
C SER A 31 -23.98 1.69 6.76
N ASP A 32 -24.11 0.43 7.13
CA ASP A 32 -23.94 -0.07 8.48
C ASP A 32 -22.48 -0.19 8.94
N LEU A 33 -21.53 -0.14 7.99
CA LEU A 33 -20.09 -0.20 8.29
C LEU A 33 -19.49 1.20 8.51
N ILE A 34 -20.11 2.24 7.96
CA ILE A 34 -19.56 3.59 7.95
C ILE A 34 -19.87 4.31 9.26
N PRO A 35 -18.83 4.61 10.08
CA PRO A 35 -19.03 5.31 11.35
C PRO A 35 -19.32 6.79 11.14
N ALA A 36 -19.76 7.46 12.21
CA ALA A 36 -19.67 8.91 12.28
C ALA A 36 -18.19 9.32 12.33
N SER A 37 -17.80 10.31 11.54
CA SER A 37 -16.41 10.71 11.37
C SER A 37 -16.31 12.17 10.98
N GLU A 38 -15.19 12.81 11.29
CA GLU A 38 -14.83 14.14 10.77
C GLU A 38 -14.39 14.11 9.30
N TYR A 39 -14.03 12.93 8.80
CA TYR A 39 -13.66 12.70 7.41
C TYR A 39 -14.87 12.62 6.50
N ASP A 40 -14.75 13.11 5.27
CA ASP A 40 -15.77 12.88 4.23
C ASP A 40 -15.70 11.43 3.72
N LEU A 41 -16.57 10.57 4.23
CA LEU A 41 -16.64 9.16 3.87
C LEU A 41 -17.57 8.88 2.66
N THR A 42 -18.04 9.90 1.96
CA THR A 42 -18.99 9.76 0.85
C THR A 42 -18.46 8.83 -0.24
N ILE A 43 -17.15 8.90 -0.54
CA ILE A 43 -16.52 8.08 -1.57
C ILE A 43 -16.50 6.58 -1.22
N LEU A 44 -16.60 6.22 0.06
CA LEU A 44 -16.70 4.82 0.49
C LEU A 44 -18.04 4.18 0.15
N LYS A 45 -19.06 4.99 -0.15
CA LYS A 45 -20.39 4.49 -0.55
C LYS A 45 -20.48 4.20 -2.06
N GLN A 46 -19.46 4.58 -2.82
CA GLN A 46 -19.49 4.48 -4.28
C GLN A 46 -18.82 3.18 -4.76
N ASP A 47 -19.57 2.33 -5.47
CA ASP A 47 -19.06 1.16 -6.18
C ASP A 47 -18.06 0.31 -5.37
N ILE A 48 -18.43 -0.08 -4.15
CA ILE A 48 -17.54 -0.79 -3.23
C ILE A 48 -18.16 -2.10 -2.75
N THR A 49 -17.32 -3.07 -2.42
CA THR A 49 -17.73 -4.28 -1.69
C THR A 49 -17.56 -4.07 -0.18
N ARG A 50 -18.27 -4.83 0.63
CA ARG A 50 -18.14 -4.76 2.10
C ARG A 50 -16.71 -5.01 2.56
N GLN A 51 -16.03 -6.00 1.95
CA GLN A 51 -14.64 -6.30 2.25
C GLN A 51 -13.72 -5.09 1.96
N ASN A 52 -13.84 -4.49 0.78
CA ASN A 52 -13.03 -3.31 0.44
C ASN A 52 -13.38 -2.12 1.33
N CYS A 53 -14.64 -1.93 1.70
CA CYS A 53 -15.04 -0.89 2.63
C CYS A 53 -14.33 -1.07 3.99
N GLN A 54 -14.32 -2.28 4.53
CA GLN A 54 -13.65 -2.59 5.78
C GLN A 54 -12.13 -2.37 5.70
N GLU A 55 -11.48 -2.78 4.60
CA GLU A 55 -10.04 -2.51 4.38
C GLU A 55 -9.75 -0.99 4.32
N ASN A 56 -10.61 -0.21 3.67
CA ASN A 56 -10.45 1.25 3.61
C ASN A 56 -10.63 1.91 4.98
N LEU A 57 -11.63 1.49 5.75
CA LEU A 57 -11.84 1.99 7.11
C LEU A 57 -10.68 1.62 8.03
N TYR A 58 -10.14 0.41 7.88
CA TYR A 58 -8.94 -0.01 8.62
C TYR A 58 -7.74 0.90 8.33
N ILE A 59 -7.46 1.16 7.05
CA ILE A 59 -6.31 2.01 6.68
C ILE A 59 -6.51 3.45 7.14
N LEU A 60 -7.71 4.00 6.96
CA LEU A 60 -8.04 5.33 7.47
C LEU A 60 -7.82 5.43 8.99
N ASP A 61 -8.35 4.47 9.75
CA ASP A 61 -8.27 4.45 11.21
C ASP A 61 -6.81 4.35 11.71
N ILE A 62 -5.99 3.50 11.10
CA ILE A 62 -4.58 3.37 11.53
C ILE A 62 -3.73 4.59 11.13
N LEU A 63 -4.00 5.20 9.97
CA LEU A 63 -3.33 6.44 9.59
C LEU A 63 -3.71 7.57 10.55
N ASP A 64 -4.99 7.73 10.85
CA ASP A 64 -5.49 8.75 11.78
C ASP A 64 -4.90 8.60 13.20
N LYS A 65 -4.90 7.38 13.73
CA LYS A 65 -4.38 7.12 15.09
C LYS A 65 -2.87 7.26 15.21
N TYR A 66 -2.12 6.82 14.20
CA TYR A 66 -0.67 6.58 14.35
C TYR A 66 0.22 7.43 13.45
N PHE A 67 -0.31 8.01 12.36
CA PHE A 67 0.49 8.78 11.40
C PHE A 67 0.12 10.27 11.42
N LYS A 68 0.78 11.01 12.30
CA LYS A 68 0.57 12.47 12.40
C LYS A 68 1.20 13.19 11.23
N ILE A 69 0.39 13.88 10.45
CA ILE A 69 0.82 14.77 9.37
C ILE A 69 0.33 16.17 9.59
N TYR A 70 1.00 17.15 8.96
CA TYR A 70 0.61 18.56 9.07
C TYR A 70 -0.12 19.00 7.79
N PRO A 71 -1.17 19.83 7.90
CA PRO A 71 -1.84 20.38 6.73
C PRO A 71 -0.90 21.16 5.82
N LYS A 72 -1.05 20.95 4.51
CA LYS A 72 -0.28 21.63 3.45
C LYS A 72 -1.23 22.02 2.31
N GLU A 73 -0.80 22.94 1.43
CA GLU A 73 -1.51 23.26 0.20
C GLU A 73 -1.51 22.06 -0.75
N ASP A 74 -0.31 21.53 -1.02
CA ASP A 74 -0.09 20.39 -1.92
C ASP A 74 0.53 19.25 -1.16
N LEU A 75 0.06 18.01 -1.43
CA LEU A 75 0.66 16.78 -0.93
C LEU A 75 0.89 15.80 -2.08
N LYS A 76 2.07 15.19 -2.10
CA LYS A 76 2.44 14.09 -2.97
C LYS A 76 2.71 12.83 -2.16
N ILE A 77 1.95 11.79 -2.43
CA ILE A 77 1.98 10.54 -1.69
C ILE A 77 2.38 9.38 -2.59
N LEU A 78 3.23 8.50 -2.07
CA LEU A 78 3.58 7.23 -2.72
C LEU A 78 3.16 6.06 -1.84
N ASP A 79 2.41 5.11 -2.39
CA ASP A 79 2.12 3.82 -1.77
C ASP A 79 2.95 2.73 -2.44
N ILE A 80 3.84 2.09 -1.68
CA ILE A 80 4.76 1.05 -2.19
C ILE A 80 4.13 -0.33 -1.98
N GLY A 81 4.04 -1.12 -3.06
CA GLY A 81 3.48 -2.46 -3.02
C GLY A 81 1.96 -2.47 -2.90
N SER A 82 1.30 -1.58 -3.63
CA SER A 82 -0.15 -1.32 -3.56
C SER A 82 -1.03 -2.54 -3.88
N LYS A 83 -0.48 -3.60 -4.43
CA LYS A 83 -1.24 -4.80 -4.84
C LYS A 83 -2.41 -4.43 -5.76
N SER A 84 -3.65 -4.76 -5.35
CA SER A 84 -4.89 -4.36 -6.04
C SER A 84 -5.45 -3.02 -5.54
N TRP A 85 -4.74 -2.35 -4.68
CA TRP A 85 -5.05 -1.09 -4.00
C TRP A 85 -6.49 -1.00 -3.49
N ASN A 86 -6.92 -2.06 -2.82
CA ASN A 86 -8.29 -2.17 -2.31
C ASN A 86 -8.62 -1.09 -1.26
N TYR A 87 -7.59 -0.54 -0.65
CA TYR A 87 -7.64 0.46 0.42
C TYR A 87 -7.32 1.90 -0.04
N ALA A 88 -7.17 2.12 -1.34
CA ALA A 88 -6.81 3.43 -1.90
C ALA A 88 -7.73 4.58 -1.47
N LYS A 89 -9.03 4.29 -1.28
CA LYS A 89 -10.00 5.31 -0.83
C LYS A 89 -9.72 5.74 0.62
N GLY A 90 -9.33 4.82 1.50
CA GLY A 90 -8.99 5.11 2.89
C GLY A 90 -7.78 6.04 2.99
N GLU A 91 -6.72 5.75 2.23
CA GLU A 91 -5.56 6.62 2.12
C GLU A 91 -5.94 8.00 1.54
N TYR A 92 -6.68 8.00 0.43
CA TYR A 92 -7.13 9.23 -0.22
C TYR A 92 -7.92 10.12 0.74
N ILE A 93 -8.86 9.57 1.49
CA ILE A 93 -9.66 10.29 2.48
C ILE A 93 -8.75 10.92 3.53
N PHE A 94 -7.83 10.14 4.10
CA PHE A 94 -6.90 10.62 5.12
C PHE A 94 -6.05 11.79 4.59
N PHE A 95 -5.32 11.60 3.49
CA PHE A 95 -4.42 12.63 2.98
C PHE A 95 -5.18 13.85 2.43
N LYS A 96 -6.33 13.64 1.78
CA LYS A 96 -7.16 14.73 1.24
C LYS A 96 -7.73 15.64 2.31
N HIS A 97 -8.00 15.12 3.50
CA HIS A 97 -8.43 15.91 4.65
C HIS A 97 -7.36 16.95 5.07
N HIS A 98 -6.09 16.68 4.79
CA HIS A 98 -4.96 17.50 5.21
C HIS A 98 -4.39 18.41 4.09
N CYS A 99 -5.02 18.46 2.90
CA CYS A 99 -4.51 19.30 1.82
C CYS A 99 -5.60 19.79 0.85
N HIS A 100 -5.28 20.87 0.13
CA HIS A 100 -6.15 21.35 -0.96
C HIS A 100 -5.91 20.55 -2.24
N HIS A 101 -4.68 20.21 -2.56
CA HIS A 101 -4.30 19.42 -3.73
C HIS A 101 -3.56 18.15 -3.32
N LEU A 102 -4.08 17.00 -3.70
CA LEU A 102 -3.50 15.69 -3.43
C LEU A 102 -3.11 15.00 -4.73
N GLU A 103 -1.83 14.64 -4.86
CA GLU A 103 -1.34 13.69 -5.85
C GLU A 103 -1.00 12.37 -5.16
N MET A 104 -1.61 11.27 -5.58
CA MET A 104 -1.37 9.95 -5.01
C MET A 104 -0.87 8.98 -6.08
N THR A 105 0.20 8.26 -5.82
CA THR A 105 0.76 7.25 -6.70
C THR A 105 0.91 5.93 -5.97
N GLY A 106 0.29 4.88 -6.49
CA GLY A 106 0.53 3.51 -6.04
C GLY A 106 1.44 2.77 -7.01
N VAL A 107 2.43 2.03 -6.53
CA VAL A 107 3.33 1.22 -7.35
C VAL A 107 3.28 -0.25 -6.95
N GLU A 108 3.22 -1.14 -7.95
CA GLU A 108 3.16 -2.59 -7.73
C GLU A 108 3.98 -3.33 -8.78
N LEU A 109 4.95 -4.11 -8.31
CA LEU A 109 5.82 -4.95 -9.14
C LEU A 109 5.02 -6.06 -9.85
N ASP A 110 4.16 -6.76 -9.12
CA ASP A 110 3.41 -7.93 -9.63
C ASP A 110 1.97 -7.56 -10.03
N ALA A 111 1.85 -6.42 -10.70
CA ALA A 111 0.59 -5.82 -11.11
C ALA A 111 -0.25 -6.70 -12.06
N TYR A 112 0.41 -7.59 -12.81
CA TYR A 112 -0.24 -8.50 -13.76
C TYR A 112 -0.62 -9.85 -13.15
N ARG A 113 -0.41 -10.06 -11.85
CA ARG A 113 -0.90 -11.26 -11.16
C ARG A 113 -2.42 -11.31 -11.19
N LEU A 114 -2.94 -12.46 -11.63
CA LEU A 114 -4.37 -12.71 -11.62
C LEU A 114 -4.85 -13.03 -10.20
N CYS A 115 -5.95 -12.41 -9.82
CA CYS A 115 -6.73 -12.73 -8.64
C CYS A 115 -7.69 -13.90 -8.92
N TRP A 116 -8.37 -14.42 -7.90
CA TRP A 116 -9.30 -15.54 -8.03
C TRP A 116 -10.45 -15.29 -9.02
N ASN A 117 -10.82 -14.02 -9.23
CA ASN A 117 -11.82 -13.60 -10.20
C ASN A 117 -11.28 -13.47 -11.64
N LEU A 118 -10.02 -13.90 -11.86
CA LEU A 118 -9.31 -13.84 -13.14
C LEU A 118 -9.06 -12.42 -13.67
N PHE A 119 -9.17 -11.39 -12.85
CA PHE A 119 -8.69 -10.05 -13.15
C PHE A 119 -7.29 -9.84 -12.56
N SER A 120 -6.49 -9.04 -13.24
CA SER A 120 -5.18 -8.66 -12.74
C SER A 120 -5.30 -7.63 -11.60
N ARG A 121 -4.28 -7.54 -10.75
CA ARG A 121 -4.21 -6.50 -9.72
C ARG A 121 -4.34 -5.11 -10.31
N LYS A 122 -3.69 -4.84 -11.45
CA LYS A 122 -3.75 -3.58 -12.17
C LYS A 122 -5.18 -3.18 -12.56
N GLU A 123 -5.99 -4.15 -13.05
CA GLU A 123 -7.39 -3.87 -13.42
C GLU A 123 -8.24 -3.55 -12.19
N ILE A 124 -8.02 -4.30 -11.10
CA ILE A 124 -8.74 -4.06 -9.85
C ILE A 124 -8.33 -2.71 -9.25
N ALA A 125 -7.01 -2.41 -9.23
CA ALA A 125 -6.51 -1.14 -8.74
C ALA A 125 -7.08 0.05 -9.52
N ARG A 126 -7.08 -0.01 -10.87
CA ARG A 126 -7.70 1.02 -11.72
C ARG A 126 -9.18 1.24 -11.41
N TYR A 127 -9.90 0.18 -11.09
CA TYR A 127 -11.29 0.31 -10.65
C TYR A 127 -11.39 1.00 -9.28
N ASN A 128 -10.55 0.62 -8.33
CA ASN A 128 -10.59 1.17 -6.98
C ASN A 128 -10.27 2.66 -6.93
N ILE A 129 -9.42 3.15 -7.84
CA ILE A 129 -9.04 4.57 -7.90
C ILE A 129 -9.86 5.41 -8.89
N LYS A 130 -10.82 4.84 -9.62
CA LYS A 130 -11.50 5.53 -10.75
C LYS A 130 -12.22 6.84 -10.38
N TYR A 131 -12.54 7.04 -9.11
CA TYR A 131 -13.17 8.26 -8.60
C TYR A 131 -12.22 9.14 -7.78
N LEU A 132 -10.94 8.77 -7.69
CA LEU A 132 -9.92 9.51 -6.95
C LEU A 132 -9.20 10.47 -7.90
N SER A 133 -9.36 11.76 -7.66
CA SER A 133 -8.70 12.77 -8.48
C SER A 133 -7.19 12.71 -8.30
N PHE A 134 -6.43 12.93 -9.38
CA PHE A 134 -4.96 12.96 -9.37
C PHE A 134 -4.31 11.72 -8.71
N THR A 135 -4.96 10.56 -8.85
CA THR A 135 -4.48 9.28 -8.32
C THR A 135 -4.07 8.37 -9.48
N ASN A 136 -2.86 7.84 -9.42
CA ASN A 136 -2.27 7.03 -10.46
C ASN A 136 -1.80 5.67 -9.91
N TYR A 137 -1.82 4.64 -10.77
CA TYR A 137 -1.30 3.32 -10.47
C TYR A 137 -0.26 2.90 -11.49
N ILE A 138 0.96 2.67 -11.03
CA ILE A 138 2.12 2.30 -11.83
C ILE A 138 2.39 0.80 -11.66
N ALA A 139 2.38 0.08 -12.78
CA ALA A 139 2.70 -1.34 -12.86
C ALA A 139 4.19 -1.48 -13.20
N ASP A 140 5.06 -1.34 -12.21
CA ASP A 140 6.51 -1.36 -12.39
C ASP A 140 7.21 -1.73 -11.08
N ASP A 141 8.53 -1.98 -11.16
CA ASP A 141 9.39 -2.09 -10.00
C ASP A 141 9.53 -0.72 -9.32
N PHE A 142 9.34 -0.70 -7.99
CA PHE A 142 9.53 0.50 -7.20
C PHE A 142 10.92 1.12 -7.39
N MET A 143 11.96 0.32 -7.63
CA MET A 143 13.31 0.79 -7.89
C MET A 143 13.45 1.67 -9.14
N ASN A 144 12.45 1.66 -10.04
CA ASN A 144 12.38 2.52 -11.22
C ASN A 144 11.60 3.83 -10.97
N ILE A 145 10.98 3.99 -9.81
CA ILE A 145 10.21 5.20 -9.48
C ILE A 145 11.19 6.31 -9.11
N SER A 146 10.97 7.45 -9.67
CA SER A 146 11.73 8.68 -9.37
C SER A 146 10.79 9.80 -8.94
N GLY A 147 11.33 10.75 -8.18
CA GLY A 147 10.57 11.89 -7.70
C GLY A 147 10.69 12.08 -6.20
N LYS A 148 10.04 13.12 -5.70
CA LYS A 148 10.00 13.46 -4.29
C LYS A 148 8.57 13.45 -3.79
N PHE A 149 8.36 12.83 -2.62
CA PHE A 149 7.05 12.66 -2.00
C PHE A 149 7.10 13.23 -0.59
N ASP A 150 5.99 13.83 -0.17
CA ASP A 150 5.83 14.33 1.19
C ASP A 150 5.71 13.18 2.18
N TYR A 151 4.93 12.17 1.81
CA TYR A 151 4.73 10.99 2.62
C TYR A 151 4.73 9.71 1.76
N ILE A 152 5.21 8.64 2.38
CA ILE A 152 5.19 7.31 1.79
C ILE A 152 4.42 6.37 2.72
N THR A 153 3.55 5.53 2.15
CA THR A 153 2.95 4.40 2.84
C THR A 153 3.54 3.10 2.31
N TRP A 154 3.81 2.16 3.21
CA TRP A 154 4.35 0.86 2.84
C TRP A 154 3.72 -0.23 3.69
N PHE A 155 2.66 -0.80 3.19
CA PHE A 155 1.92 -1.83 3.90
C PHE A 155 2.42 -3.23 3.55
N LEU A 156 2.87 -3.95 4.57
CA LEU A 156 3.35 -5.34 4.52
C LEU A 156 4.53 -5.54 3.54
N PRO A 157 5.64 -4.78 3.72
CA PRO A 157 6.85 -4.98 2.93
C PRO A 157 7.42 -6.39 3.14
N PHE A 158 8.01 -6.95 2.10
CA PHE A 158 8.75 -8.22 2.22
C PHE A 158 10.16 -7.97 2.74
N VAL A 159 10.30 -7.85 4.05
CA VAL A 159 11.60 -7.71 4.72
C VAL A 159 12.30 -9.05 4.93
N GLY A 160 11.57 -10.17 4.84
CA GLY A 160 12.08 -11.52 4.97
C GLY A 160 12.06 -12.29 3.64
N GLU A 161 13.13 -13.04 3.39
CA GLU A 161 13.27 -13.88 2.18
C GLU A 161 12.17 -14.94 2.04
N TYR A 162 11.74 -15.51 3.17
CA TYR A 162 10.70 -16.52 3.21
C TYR A 162 9.36 -16.01 2.66
N GLN A 163 8.93 -14.84 3.10
CA GLN A 163 7.67 -14.22 2.67
C GLN A 163 7.73 -13.88 1.18
N HIS A 164 8.82 -13.32 0.71
CA HIS A 164 9.05 -13.00 -0.69
C HIS A 164 8.94 -14.25 -1.59
N LYS A 165 9.64 -15.34 -1.22
CA LYS A 165 9.56 -16.62 -1.93
C LYS A 165 8.17 -17.24 -1.91
N LYS A 166 7.51 -17.23 -0.74
CA LYS A 166 6.17 -17.76 -0.56
C LYS A 166 5.14 -17.01 -1.40
N TRP A 167 5.33 -15.71 -1.57
CA TRP A 167 4.50 -14.88 -2.44
C TRP A 167 4.72 -15.17 -3.92
N GLY A 168 5.77 -15.87 -4.28
CA GLY A 168 6.07 -16.29 -5.65
C GLY A 168 6.73 -15.22 -6.50
N LEU A 169 7.51 -14.35 -5.88
CA LEU A 169 8.35 -13.37 -6.56
C LEU A 169 9.76 -13.94 -6.82
N PRO A 170 10.41 -13.58 -7.93
CA PRO A 170 11.80 -13.92 -8.20
C PRO A 170 12.75 -13.25 -7.22
N MET A 171 13.78 -13.97 -6.78
CA MET A 171 14.76 -13.47 -5.81
C MET A 171 15.56 -12.26 -6.28
N LYS A 172 15.66 -12.01 -7.58
CA LYS A 172 16.31 -10.80 -8.10
C LYS A 172 15.65 -9.49 -7.66
N TYR A 173 14.39 -9.55 -7.20
CA TYR A 173 13.64 -8.41 -6.66
C TYR A 173 13.64 -8.38 -5.13
N PHE A 174 14.36 -9.29 -4.47
CA PHE A 174 14.52 -9.27 -3.03
C PHE A 174 15.74 -8.43 -2.66
N CYS A 175 15.54 -7.16 -2.48
CA CYS A 175 16.59 -6.18 -2.14
C CYS A 175 16.09 -5.20 -1.06
N PRO A 176 15.72 -5.68 0.16
CA PRO A 176 15.06 -4.85 1.15
C PRO A 176 15.90 -3.66 1.63
N LYS A 177 17.24 -3.77 1.68
CA LYS A 177 18.15 -2.67 2.06
C LYS A 177 18.12 -1.57 1.01
N GLU A 178 18.32 -1.94 -0.26
CA GLU A 178 18.31 -1.01 -1.38
C GLU A 178 16.94 -0.33 -1.55
N MET A 179 15.86 -1.10 -1.38
CA MET A 179 14.50 -0.55 -1.42
C MET A 179 14.26 0.46 -0.30
N LEU A 180 14.74 0.20 0.91
CA LEU A 180 14.58 1.12 2.04
C LEU A 180 15.38 2.40 1.83
N CYS A 181 16.62 2.30 1.35
CA CYS A 181 17.42 3.47 0.96
C CYS A 181 16.73 4.29 -0.13
N HIS A 182 16.26 3.63 -1.18
CA HIS A 182 15.57 4.30 -2.28
C HIS A 182 14.27 4.98 -1.81
N ALA A 183 13.50 4.34 -0.93
CA ALA A 183 12.29 4.94 -0.35
C ALA A 183 12.64 6.19 0.47
N LYS A 184 13.73 6.13 1.26
CA LYS A 184 14.23 7.31 1.98
C LYS A 184 14.68 8.43 1.02
N ASP A 185 15.35 8.08 -0.08
CA ASP A 185 15.76 9.05 -1.11
C ASP A 185 14.56 9.65 -1.85
N CYS A 186 13.43 8.98 -1.90
CA CYS A 186 12.18 9.50 -2.47
C CYS A 186 11.43 10.47 -1.53
N LEU A 187 11.77 10.57 -0.25
CA LEU A 187 11.17 11.55 0.65
C LEU A 187 11.75 12.94 0.43
N ILE A 188 10.91 13.97 0.60
CA ILE A 188 11.37 15.35 0.77
C ILE A 188 12.01 15.53 2.16
N ASP A 189 12.72 16.64 2.35
CA ASP A 189 13.16 17.04 3.69
C ASP A 189 11.95 17.31 4.59
N GLY A 190 11.94 16.66 5.76
CA GLY A 190 10.81 16.69 6.69
C GLY A 190 9.63 15.79 6.29
N GLY A 191 9.77 14.99 5.23
CA GLY A 191 8.84 13.93 4.87
C GLY A 191 8.94 12.73 5.82
N ALA A 192 7.95 11.85 5.77
CA ALA A 192 7.92 10.64 6.59
C ALA A 192 7.30 9.45 5.87
N MET A 193 7.71 8.24 6.27
CA MET A 193 7.17 7.01 5.75
C MET A 193 6.48 6.22 6.86
N PHE A 194 5.23 5.81 6.63
CA PHE A 194 4.47 4.92 7.51
C PHE A 194 4.59 3.49 7.03
N VAL A 195 5.29 2.66 7.80
CA VAL A 195 5.53 1.25 7.47
C VAL A 195 4.76 0.36 8.42
N VAL A 196 4.01 -0.60 7.86
CA VAL A 196 3.24 -1.58 8.63
C VAL A 196 3.70 -2.98 8.27
N ASN A 197 4.18 -3.74 9.26
CA ASN A 197 4.65 -5.11 9.12
C ASN A 197 3.62 -6.11 9.65
N GLN A 198 3.59 -7.32 9.07
CA GLN A 198 2.74 -8.40 9.53
C GLN A 198 3.47 -9.28 10.56
N GLY A 199 3.02 -9.21 11.81
CA GLY A 199 3.62 -9.96 12.89
C GLY A 199 4.93 -9.36 13.41
N GLU A 200 5.30 -9.78 14.61
CA GLU A 200 6.43 -9.23 15.33
C GLU A 200 7.78 -9.53 14.67
N SER A 201 7.92 -10.69 14.01
CA SER A 201 9.18 -11.08 13.35
C SER A 201 9.54 -10.19 12.17
N GLU A 202 8.57 -9.80 11.34
CA GLU A 202 8.80 -8.86 10.23
C GLU A 202 9.09 -7.45 10.76
N TYR A 203 8.40 -7.04 11.83
CA TYR A 203 8.65 -5.76 12.50
C TYR A 203 10.08 -5.67 13.03
N TRP A 204 10.60 -6.71 13.70
CA TRP A 204 11.99 -6.76 14.17
C TRP A 204 12.99 -6.70 13.01
N LEU A 205 12.76 -7.43 11.92
CA LEU A 205 13.61 -7.36 10.74
C LEU A 205 13.61 -5.96 10.12
N GLN A 206 12.46 -5.29 10.08
CA GLN A 206 12.37 -3.91 9.58
C GLN A 206 13.17 -2.93 10.45
N LYS A 207 13.12 -3.08 11.77
CA LYS A 207 13.92 -2.28 12.71
C LYS A 207 15.41 -2.50 12.49
N GLN A 208 15.84 -3.76 12.41
CA GLN A 208 17.25 -4.09 12.12
C GLN A 208 17.73 -3.47 10.81
N LEU A 209 16.88 -3.47 9.76
CA LEU A 209 17.22 -2.79 8.49
C LEU A 209 17.45 -1.29 8.69
N CYS A 210 16.61 -0.61 9.46
CA CYS A 210 16.80 0.80 9.78
C CYS A 210 18.08 1.04 10.56
N GLU A 211 18.37 0.21 11.56
CA GLU A 211 19.57 0.28 12.39
C GLU A 211 20.85 0.03 11.57
N ASP A 212 20.88 -1.03 10.74
CA ASP A 212 22.01 -1.36 9.86
C ASP A 212 22.35 -0.22 8.88
N LEU A 213 21.33 0.53 8.44
CA LEU A 213 21.45 1.62 7.47
C LEU A 213 21.58 3.00 8.13
N ASN A 214 21.54 3.08 9.46
CA ASN A 214 21.51 4.33 10.23
C ASN A 214 20.36 5.26 9.80
N ILE A 215 19.21 4.70 9.43
CA ILE A 215 18.01 5.44 9.07
C ILE A 215 17.19 5.73 10.34
N PRO A 216 16.90 7.00 10.66
CA PRO A 216 16.12 7.33 11.86
C PRO A 216 14.67 6.88 11.73
N TYR A 217 14.14 6.28 12.79
CA TYR A 217 12.75 5.86 12.86
C TYR A 217 12.16 6.06 14.26
N ARG A 218 10.85 6.09 14.33
CA ARG A 218 10.08 6.07 15.56
C ARG A 218 9.24 4.80 15.64
N GLU A 219 9.34 4.09 16.73
CA GLU A 219 8.51 2.92 16.98
C GLU A 219 7.08 3.32 17.35
N ILE A 220 6.10 2.67 16.71
CA ILE A 220 4.70 2.68 17.12
C ILE A 220 4.38 1.37 17.86
N GLY A 221 4.96 0.24 17.40
CA GLY A 221 4.69 -1.08 17.94
C GLY A 221 3.39 -1.67 17.42
N LEU A 222 2.72 -2.46 18.26
CA LEU A 222 1.43 -3.11 17.92
C LEU A 222 0.36 -2.05 17.65
N ILE A 223 -0.24 -2.11 16.47
CA ILE A 223 -1.36 -1.24 16.09
C ILE A 223 -2.69 -1.95 16.24
N GLN A 224 -3.71 -1.21 16.65
CA GLN A 224 -5.07 -1.71 16.89
C GLN A 224 -6.10 -0.88 16.12
N SER A 225 -7.08 -1.57 15.56
CA SER A 225 -8.20 -0.98 14.86
C SER A 225 -9.45 -1.85 15.01
N ASP A 226 -10.58 -1.25 15.27
CA ASP A 226 -11.86 -1.95 15.32
C ASP A 226 -12.34 -2.42 13.93
N PHE A 227 -11.72 -1.88 12.88
CA PHE A 227 -12.01 -2.22 11.48
C PHE A 227 -11.08 -3.29 10.91
N SER A 228 -10.15 -3.85 11.69
CA SER A 228 -9.14 -4.77 11.18
C SER A 228 -9.78 -6.02 10.54
N PRO A 229 -9.58 -6.27 9.23
CA PRO A 229 -9.99 -7.49 8.57
C PRO A 229 -8.97 -8.63 8.73
N TYR A 230 -7.84 -8.36 9.37
CA TYR A 230 -6.68 -9.23 9.41
C TYR A 230 -6.66 -10.09 10.67
N ARG A 231 -6.24 -11.36 10.52
CA ARG A 231 -6.12 -12.31 11.64
C ARG A 231 -4.79 -12.20 12.39
N LEU A 232 -3.75 -11.76 11.71
CA LEU A 232 -2.43 -11.58 12.29
C LEU A 232 -2.25 -10.14 12.78
N PRO A 233 -1.54 -9.94 13.89
CA PRO A 233 -1.29 -8.61 14.41
C PRO A 233 -0.40 -7.81 13.44
N HIS A 234 -0.63 -6.53 13.37
CA HIS A 234 0.18 -5.58 12.63
C HIS A 234 0.97 -4.69 13.56
N TYR A 235 2.20 -4.38 13.16
CA TYR A 235 3.11 -3.51 13.88
C TYR A 235 3.56 -2.39 12.96
N ALA A 236 3.67 -1.18 13.49
CA ALA A 236 4.04 -0.02 12.68
C ALA A 236 5.28 0.68 13.22
N LEU A 237 5.98 1.34 12.31
CA LEU A 237 7.03 2.31 12.60
C LEU A 237 6.94 3.48 11.61
N ILE A 238 7.50 4.62 12.00
CA ILE A 238 7.60 5.81 11.14
C ILE A 238 9.07 6.07 10.87
N ILE A 239 9.44 6.16 9.60
CA ILE A 239 10.79 6.44 9.12
C ILE A 239 10.85 7.90 8.63
N PHE A 240 11.95 8.59 8.95
CA PHE A 240 12.16 10.00 8.65
C PHE A 240 13.31 10.22 7.67
#